data_ce89474974d98c0b460e981223df62ca
#
_entry.id   ce89474974d98c0b460e981223df62ca
#
_cell.length_a   1.000
_cell.length_b   1.000
_cell.length_c   1.000
_cell.angle_alpha   90.00
_cell.angle_beta   90.00
_cell.angle_gamma   90.00
#
_symmetry.space_group_name_H-M   'P 1'
#
loop_
_entity.id
_entity.type
_entity.pdbx_description
1 polymer ?
#
loop_
_entity_poly.entity_id
_entity_poly.type
_entity_poly.pdbx_seq_one_letter_code
_entity_poly.pdbx_strand_id
1 'polypeptide(L)'
;GGLRREINWDGVPDSASRPNLLPSDFFNVTSARGAIFFNSHDNLFAVSAKTGNPTATPVVFADFDPAYATKFAAFSAQRLFASIWDPAYEVKFFVPGTNRPAVVSGFGAVFTDVDLAGRSAIEYWGVDGQSLGRYEVPAASGDQSFSFLGVSFAGAPAVARVSVRSRPSP
;
A
#
# COMPACT_ATOMS: atom_id res chain seq x y z
N GLY A 1 -2.81 14.06 19.86
CA GLY A 1 -2.59 13.21 18.68
C GLY A 1 -2.95 13.96 17.43
N GLY A 2 -2.12 13.85 16.40
CA GLY A 2 -2.37 14.45 15.10
C GLY A 2 -3.55 13.79 14.38
N LEU A 3 -4.08 14.45 13.33
CA LEU A 3 -5.12 13.89 12.48
C LEU A 3 -4.56 12.67 11.74
N ARG A 4 -5.16 11.50 11.97
CA ARG A 4 -4.91 10.29 11.19
C ARG A 4 -5.65 10.39 9.86
N ARG A 5 -4.95 10.09 8.75
CA ARG A 5 -5.57 9.85 7.46
C ARG A 5 -5.49 8.38 7.13
N GLU A 6 -6.54 7.86 6.59
CA GLU A 6 -6.67 6.45 6.28
C GLU A 6 -6.93 6.26 4.79
N ILE A 7 -6.22 5.33 4.18
CA ILE A 7 -6.49 4.85 2.83
C ILE A 7 -7.23 3.52 2.98
N ASN A 8 -8.47 3.51 2.54
CA ASN A 8 -9.28 2.31 2.42
C ASN A 8 -9.44 2.00 0.93
N TRP A 9 -8.92 0.87 0.51
CA TRP A 9 -8.93 0.46 -0.90
C TRP A 9 -10.34 0.22 -1.44
N ASP A 10 -11.31 -0.11 -0.58
CA ASP A 10 -12.71 -0.30 -0.98
C ASP A 10 -13.36 0.97 -1.54
N GLY A 11 -12.84 2.13 -1.17
CA GLY A 11 -13.26 3.43 -1.71
C GLY A 11 -12.75 3.72 -3.13
N VAL A 12 -11.89 2.89 -3.70
CA VAL A 12 -11.43 3.05 -5.09
C VAL A 12 -12.55 2.62 -6.04
N PRO A 13 -12.96 3.47 -7.02
CA PRO A 13 -14.02 3.12 -7.97
C PRO A 13 -13.58 2.03 -8.94
N ASP A 14 -14.53 1.34 -9.56
CA ASP A 14 -14.26 0.28 -10.54
C ASP A 14 -13.44 0.81 -11.74
N SER A 15 -13.59 2.08 -12.11
CA SER A 15 -12.79 2.73 -13.17
C SER A 15 -11.29 2.88 -12.85
N ALA A 16 -10.88 2.75 -11.59
CA ALA A 16 -9.50 2.80 -11.15
C ALA A 16 -9.05 1.50 -10.45
N SER A 17 -9.81 0.42 -10.61
CA SER A 17 -9.49 -0.91 -10.10
C SER A 17 -9.48 -1.93 -11.25
N ARG A 18 -8.91 -3.12 -10.99
CA ARG A 18 -8.80 -4.16 -12.02
C ARG A 18 -10.11 -4.36 -12.82
N PRO A 19 -10.02 -4.45 -14.16
CA PRO A 19 -8.82 -4.60 -15.02
C PRO A 19 -8.04 -3.28 -15.27
N ASN A 20 -8.51 -2.13 -14.78
CA ASN A 20 -7.82 -0.85 -14.91
C ASN A 20 -6.65 -0.75 -13.92
N LEU A 21 -5.76 0.20 -14.15
CA LEU A 21 -4.68 0.54 -13.23
C LEU A 21 -5.11 1.68 -12.30
N LEU A 22 -4.55 1.69 -11.08
CA LEU A 22 -4.71 2.79 -10.15
C LEU A 22 -3.72 3.91 -10.51
N PRO A 23 -4.17 5.15 -10.74
CA PRO A 23 -3.26 6.28 -10.87
C PRO A 23 -2.40 6.44 -9.61
N SER A 24 -1.09 6.64 -9.78
CA SER A 24 -0.14 6.73 -8.67
C SER A 24 -0.43 7.87 -7.69
N ASP A 25 -1.07 8.92 -8.17
CA ASP A 25 -1.47 10.12 -7.42
C ASP A 25 -2.94 10.12 -6.97
N PHE A 26 -3.66 9.01 -7.18
CA PHE A 26 -5.09 8.89 -6.84
C PHE A 26 -5.40 9.38 -5.41
N PHE A 27 -4.55 9.01 -4.44
CA PHE A 27 -4.71 9.41 -3.03
C PHE A 27 -4.09 10.76 -2.68
N ASN A 28 -3.71 11.54 -3.68
CA ASN A 28 -3.41 12.96 -3.50
C ASN A 28 -4.41 13.85 -4.24
N VAL A 29 -4.83 13.46 -5.44
CA VAL A 29 -5.66 14.28 -6.32
C VAL A 29 -7.14 13.91 -6.21
N THR A 30 -7.50 12.66 -6.48
CA THR A 30 -8.89 12.20 -6.55
C THR A 30 -9.49 11.98 -5.16
N SER A 31 -8.78 11.26 -4.29
CA SER A 31 -9.16 11.03 -2.90
C SER A 31 -8.09 11.65 -2.00
N ALA A 32 -8.16 12.95 -1.79
CA ALA A 32 -7.09 13.78 -1.24
C ALA A 32 -6.67 13.38 0.19
N ARG A 33 -5.79 12.39 0.31
CA ARG A 33 -5.15 11.92 1.54
C ARG A 33 -3.72 12.43 1.68
N GLY A 34 -3.14 12.99 0.60
CA GLY A 34 -1.78 13.51 0.57
C GLY A 34 -0.73 12.42 0.44
N ALA A 35 -1.03 11.33 -0.30
CA ALA A 35 -0.10 10.26 -0.57
C ALA A 35 0.03 10.03 -2.08
N ILE A 36 1.26 9.96 -2.58
CA ILE A 36 1.58 9.59 -3.96
C ILE A 36 2.52 8.40 -3.91
N PHE A 37 2.26 7.41 -4.77
CA PHE A 37 2.98 6.15 -4.85
C PHE A 37 3.98 6.17 -6.01
N PHE A 38 5.14 5.55 -5.83
CA PHE A 38 6.20 5.48 -6.83
C PHE A 38 6.80 4.07 -6.84
N ASN A 39 7.02 3.49 -8.01
CA ASN A 39 7.83 2.29 -8.19
C ASN A 39 8.75 2.43 -9.39
N SER A 40 9.66 1.47 -9.60
CA SER A 40 10.65 1.51 -10.68
C SER A 40 10.08 1.10 -12.05
N HIS A 41 8.81 0.65 -12.10
CA HIS A 41 8.12 0.21 -13.31
C HIS A 41 7.00 1.19 -13.67
N ASP A 42 7.35 2.37 -14.13
CA ASP A 42 6.43 3.41 -14.63
C ASP A 42 5.29 3.79 -13.67
N ASN A 43 5.50 3.58 -12.36
CA ASN A 43 4.49 3.79 -11.32
C ASN A 43 3.21 2.97 -11.56
N LEU A 44 3.36 1.72 -11.98
CA LEU A 44 2.24 0.82 -12.20
C LEU A 44 1.72 0.24 -10.88
N PHE A 45 0.49 0.57 -10.57
CA PHE A 45 -0.22 0.10 -9.38
C PHE A 45 -1.60 -0.45 -9.75
N ALA A 46 -2.07 -1.38 -8.96
CA ALA A 46 -3.41 -1.91 -9.10
C ALA A 46 -4.13 -2.04 -7.75
N VAL A 47 -5.43 -1.87 -7.79
CA VAL A 47 -6.35 -2.29 -6.75
C VAL A 47 -7.21 -3.40 -7.34
N SER A 48 -7.40 -4.49 -6.60
CA SER A 48 -8.16 -5.63 -7.08
C SER A 48 -9.64 -5.29 -7.32
N ALA A 49 -10.27 -6.03 -8.21
CA ALA A 49 -11.73 -5.96 -8.36
C ALA A 49 -12.44 -6.39 -7.05
N LYS A 50 -13.64 -5.89 -6.84
CA LYS A 50 -14.56 -6.38 -5.80
C LYS A 50 -15.54 -7.39 -6.39
N THR A 51 -16.19 -8.16 -5.54
CA THR A 51 -17.27 -9.06 -5.95
C THR A 51 -18.37 -8.29 -6.68
N GLY A 52 -18.87 -8.85 -7.78
CA GLY A 52 -19.96 -8.26 -8.57
C GLY A 52 -19.57 -6.98 -9.33
N ASN A 53 -18.26 -6.78 -9.63
CA ASN A 53 -17.84 -5.66 -10.44
C ASN A 53 -18.39 -5.76 -11.89
N PRO A 54 -18.59 -4.62 -12.59
CA PRO A 54 -19.27 -4.60 -13.88
C PRO A 54 -18.45 -5.24 -15.02
N THR A 55 -17.15 -5.44 -14.84
CA THR A 55 -16.25 -6.04 -15.84
C THR A 55 -16.15 -7.56 -15.71
N ALA A 56 -16.81 -8.16 -14.72
CA ALA A 56 -16.66 -9.57 -14.34
C ALA A 56 -15.20 -10.01 -14.09
N THR A 57 -14.32 -9.05 -13.72
CA THR A 57 -12.92 -9.33 -13.38
C THR A 57 -12.87 -10.09 -12.05
N PRO A 58 -12.06 -11.17 -11.94
CA PRO A 58 -11.89 -11.91 -10.71
C PRO A 58 -11.40 -11.04 -9.53
N VAL A 59 -11.79 -11.39 -8.30
CA VAL A 59 -11.35 -10.70 -7.09
C VAL A 59 -9.91 -11.07 -6.70
N VAL A 60 -9.31 -10.29 -5.79
CA VAL A 60 -7.98 -10.56 -5.15
C VAL A 60 -6.88 -10.89 -6.16
N PHE A 61 -6.90 -10.24 -7.33
CA PHE A 61 -5.91 -10.42 -8.40
C PHE A 61 -5.88 -11.83 -9.03
N ALA A 62 -6.96 -12.59 -8.95
CA ALA A 62 -7.06 -13.91 -9.58
C ALA A 62 -7.04 -13.87 -11.13
N ASP A 63 -7.05 -12.68 -11.71
CA ASP A 63 -6.79 -12.43 -13.13
C ASP A 63 -5.29 -12.44 -13.47
N PHE A 64 -4.39 -12.24 -12.50
CA PHE A 64 -2.95 -12.47 -12.66
C PHE A 64 -2.58 -13.94 -12.43
N ASP A 65 -3.09 -14.51 -11.34
CA ASP A 65 -2.91 -15.91 -11.00
C ASP A 65 -4.17 -16.43 -10.24
N PRO A 66 -4.86 -17.44 -10.75
CA PRO A 66 -6.05 -18.01 -10.09
C PRO A 66 -5.80 -18.48 -8.65
N ALA A 67 -4.56 -18.87 -8.31
CA ALA A 67 -4.19 -19.28 -6.95
C ALA A 67 -4.29 -18.13 -5.93
N TYR A 68 -4.23 -16.86 -6.37
CA TYR A 68 -4.34 -15.72 -5.48
C TYR A 68 -5.69 -15.63 -4.77
N ALA A 69 -6.76 -16.18 -5.37
CA ALA A 69 -8.06 -16.23 -4.72
C ALA A 69 -8.08 -17.03 -3.41
N THR A 70 -7.16 -17.98 -3.25
CA THR A 70 -7.02 -18.78 -2.02
C THR A 70 -5.87 -18.33 -1.13
N LYS A 71 -4.88 -17.63 -1.68
CA LYS A 71 -3.70 -17.17 -0.95
C LYS A 71 -3.91 -15.82 -0.26
N PHE A 72 -4.60 -14.88 -0.91
CA PHE A 72 -4.77 -13.54 -0.39
C PHE A 72 -6.18 -13.28 0.11
N ALA A 73 -6.29 -12.43 1.13
CA ALA A 73 -7.55 -11.89 1.60
C ALA A 73 -7.50 -10.36 1.65
N ALA A 74 -8.63 -9.71 1.39
CA ALA A 74 -8.76 -8.27 1.54
C ALA A 74 -9.09 -7.92 2.99
N PHE A 75 -8.24 -7.13 3.65
CA PHE A 75 -8.46 -6.69 5.03
C PHE A 75 -9.69 -5.78 5.15
N SER A 76 -9.90 -4.89 4.20
CA SER A 76 -11.04 -3.97 4.15
C SER A 76 -12.29 -4.58 3.50
N ALA A 77 -12.37 -5.89 3.46
CA ALA A 77 -13.46 -6.75 3.01
C ALA A 77 -13.63 -6.89 1.49
N GLN A 78 -13.20 -5.97 0.64
CA GLN A 78 -13.45 -6.04 -0.80
C GLN A 78 -12.23 -5.98 -1.70
N ARG A 79 -11.20 -5.19 -1.37
CA ARG A 79 -10.11 -4.88 -2.29
C ARG A 79 -8.73 -4.98 -1.65
N LEU A 80 -7.76 -5.39 -2.47
CA LEU A 80 -6.32 -5.35 -2.18
C LEU A 80 -5.63 -4.33 -3.07
N PHE A 81 -4.48 -3.84 -2.60
CA PHE A 81 -3.53 -3.04 -3.36
C PHE A 81 -2.28 -3.85 -3.70
N ALA A 82 -1.73 -3.64 -4.89
CA ALA A 82 -0.46 -4.21 -5.30
C ALA A 82 0.36 -3.23 -6.15
N SER A 83 1.67 -3.24 -5.93
CA SER A 83 2.65 -2.69 -6.88
C SER A 83 2.88 -3.73 -7.97
N ILE A 84 2.80 -3.32 -9.24
CA ILE A 84 2.89 -4.21 -10.39
C ILE A 84 4.35 -4.30 -10.86
N TRP A 85 4.83 -5.53 -11.04
CA TRP A 85 6.20 -5.88 -11.50
C TRP A 85 7.34 -5.44 -10.59
N ASP A 86 7.05 -4.77 -9.47
CA ASP A 86 8.05 -4.34 -8.50
C ASP A 86 7.59 -4.69 -7.09
N PRO A 87 8.30 -5.55 -6.35
CA PRO A 87 7.97 -5.88 -4.98
C PRO A 87 8.28 -4.73 -4.00
N ALA A 88 8.84 -3.62 -4.50
CA ALA A 88 9.17 -2.46 -3.71
C ALA A 88 8.51 -1.20 -4.30
N TYR A 89 8.02 -0.33 -3.43
CA TYR A 89 7.48 0.97 -3.82
C TYR A 89 7.71 1.99 -2.72
N GLU A 90 7.65 3.27 -3.09
CA GLU A 90 7.71 4.39 -2.17
C GLU A 90 6.34 5.05 -2.04
N VAL A 91 6.06 5.58 -0.85
CA VAL A 91 4.96 6.53 -0.62
C VAL A 91 5.58 7.84 -0.17
N LYS A 92 5.32 8.91 -0.91
CA LYS A 92 5.72 10.28 -0.55
C LYS A 92 4.50 11.06 -0.09
N PHE A 93 4.71 11.96 0.89
CA PHE A 93 3.64 12.69 1.52
C PHE A 93 3.58 14.13 1.01
N PHE A 94 2.34 14.61 0.83
CA PHE A 94 2.04 15.94 0.29
C PHE A 94 0.90 16.58 1.11
N VAL A 95 0.79 17.88 1.01
CA VAL A 95 -0.45 18.56 1.43
C VAL A 95 -1.55 18.11 0.49
N PRO A 96 -2.65 17.51 1.00
CA PRO A 96 -3.69 16.90 0.17
C PRO A 96 -4.19 17.82 -0.94
N GLY A 97 -4.27 17.28 -2.16
CA GLY A 97 -4.73 18.01 -3.34
C GLY A 97 -3.70 18.99 -3.91
N THR A 98 -2.45 18.95 -3.45
CA THR A 98 -1.40 19.87 -3.92
C THR A 98 -0.08 19.12 -4.23
N ASN A 99 0.85 19.80 -4.91
CA ASN A 99 2.20 19.32 -5.14
C ASN A 99 3.20 19.78 -4.05
N ARG A 100 2.71 20.33 -2.94
CA ARG A 100 3.55 20.79 -1.84
C ARG A 100 3.93 19.62 -0.93
N PRO A 101 5.23 19.28 -0.81
CA PRO A 101 5.69 18.21 0.07
C PRO A 101 5.25 18.46 1.52
N ALA A 102 4.99 17.38 2.23
CA ALA A 102 4.62 17.37 3.63
C ALA A 102 5.35 16.24 4.36
N VAL A 103 5.29 16.26 5.69
CA VAL A 103 5.80 15.21 6.56
C VAL A 103 4.68 14.69 7.45
N VAL A 104 4.81 13.45 7.88
CA VAL A 104 3.90 12.79 8.81
C VAL A 104 4.65 12.31 10.04
N SER A 105 3.93 12.08 11.15
CA SER A 105 4.54 11.55 12.38
C SER A 105 4.77 10.04 12.32
N GLY A 106 4.14 9.34 11.38
CA GLY A 106 4.26 7.91 11.23
C GLY A 106 3.47 7.38 10.06
N PHE A 107 3.67 6.11 9.77
CA PHE A 107 2.96 5.40 8.70
C PHE A 107 2.78 3.94 9.12
N GLY A 108 1.73 3.30 8.65
CA GLY A 108 1.51 1.87 8.85
C GLY A 108 0.63 1.29 7.75
N ALA A 109 0.76 -0.02 7.56
CA ALA A 109 -0.01 -0.76 6.58
C ALA A 109 -0.35 -2.17 7.09
N VAL A 110 -1.47 -2.70 6.59
CA VAL A 110 -1.81 -4.11 6.73
C VAL A 110 -1.33 -4.84 5.48
N PHE A 111 -0.68 -5.96 5.70
CA PHE A 111 -0.18 -6.86 4.67
C PHE A 111 -0.98 -8.16 4.72
N THR A 112 -1.13 -8.82 3.60
CA THR A 112 -1.69 -10.17 3.52
C THR A 112 -0.59 -11.16 3.11
N ASP A 113 -0.65 -12.38 3.62
CA ASP A 113 0.20 -13.50 3.22
C ASP A 113 1.71 -13.25 3.46
N VAL A 114 2.08 -12.83 4.67
CA VAL A 114 3.47 -12.67 5.09
C VAL A 114 3.91 -13.90 5.88
N ASP A 115 4.19 -15.00 5.21
CA ASP A 115 4.52 -16.28 5.86
C ASP A 115 5.92 -16.29 6.48
N LEU A 116 6.87 -15.53 5.91
CA LEU A 116 8.27 -15.60 6.29
C LEU A 116 8.78 -14.25 6.81
N ALA A 117 9.46 -14.30 7.95
CA ALA A 117 10.14 -13.12 8.50
C ALA A 117 11.23 -12.60 7.54
N GLY A 118 11.47 -11.29 7.56
CA GLY A 118 12.49 -10.62 6.76
C GLY A 118 12.13 -10.41 5.28
N ARG A 119 10.99 -10.90 4.81
CA ARG A 119 10.57 -10.78 3.40
C ARG A 119 9.89 -9.43 3.11
N SER A 120 9.14 -8.94 4.05
CA SER A 120 8.41 -7.67 3.94
C SER A 120 8.87 -6.69 5.01
N ALA A 121 9.01 -5.41 4.64
CA ALA A 121 9.49 -4.38 5.54
C ALA A 121 9.01 -2.99 5.12
N ILE A 122 9.01 -2.05 6.05
CA ILE A 122 8.86 -0.63 5.79
C ILE A 122 10.12 0.09 6.29
N GLU A 123 10.72 0.91 5.45
CA GLU A 123 11.80 1.82 5.80
C GLU A 123 11.30 3.27 5.74
N TYR A 124 11.61 4.04 6.76
CA TYR A 124 11.15 5.41 6.96
C TYR A 124 12.30 6.39 6.69
N TRP A 125 12.02 7.48 6.00
CA TRP A 125 13.01 8.44 5.55
C TRP A 125 12.62 9.87 5.93
N GLY A 126 13.60 10.64 6.43
CA GLY A 126 13.47 12.05 6.73
C GLY A 126 13.52 12.94 5.49
N VAL A 127 13.33 14.25 5.70
CA VAL A 127 13.39 15.28 4.64
C VAL A 127 14.79 15.44 4.06
N ASP A 128 15.81 15.12 4.84
CA ASP A 128 17.22 15.15 4.48
C ASP A 128 17.70 13.88 3.76
N GLY A 129 16.79 12.92 3.56
CA GLY A 129 17.09 11.63 2.94
C GLY A 129 17.78 10.64 3.86
N GLN A 130 17.86 10.92 5.18
CA GLN A 130 18.39 9.97 6.14
C GLN A 130 17.34 8.92 6.51
N SER A 131 17.79 7.66 6.69
CA SER A 131 16.93 6.60 7.21
C SER A 131 16.60 6.85 8.68
N LEU A 132 15.32 6.85 9.00
CA LEU A 132 14.80 6.91 10.37
C LEU A 132 14.61 5.52 10.97
N GLY A 133 14.87 4.49 10.18
CA GLY A 133 14.81 3.09 10.58
C GLY A 133 14.04 2.23 9.58
N ARG A 134 14.44 0.95 9.54
CA ARG A 134 13.78 -0.10 8.78
C ARG A 134 13.21 -1.13 9.75
N TYR A 135 11.95 -1.47 9.55
CA TYR A 135 11.21 -2.39 10.42
C TYR A 135 10.62 -3.52 9.57
N GLU A 136 10.74 -4.73 10.06
CA GLU A 136 10.21 -5.92 9.40
C GLU A 136 8.73 -6.11 9.74
N VAL A 137 7.96 -6.53 8.75
CA VAL A 137 6.56 -6.93 8.95
C VAL A 137 6.55 -8.26 9.70
N PRO A 138 5.83 -8.38 10.82
CA PRO A 138 5.71 -9.65 11.51
C PRO A 138 5.18 -10.74 10.59
N ALA A 139 5.82 -11.92 10.61
CA ALA A 139 5.29 -13.06 9.88
C ALA A 139 4.01 -13.59 10.56
N ALA A 140 3.04 -13.96 9.73
CA ALA A 140 1.83 -14.66 10.13
C ALA A 140 1.61 -15.76 9.10
N SER A 141 1.92 -16.98 9.49
CA SER A 141 1.88 -18.14 8.59
C SER A 141 0.46 -18.53 8.20
N GLY A 142 0.33 -19.03 6.99
CA GLY A 142 -0.91 -19.57 6.42
C GLY A 142 -1.59 -18.61 5.45
N ASP A 143 -2.21 -19.21 4.43
CA ASP A 143 -2.98 -18.49 3.43
C ASP A 143 -4.01 -17.54 4.07
N GLN A 144 -4.24 -16.41 3.43
CA GLN A 144 -5.20 -15.38 3.85
C GLN A 144 -4.92 -14.75 5.23
N SER A 145 -3.72 -14.93 5.77
CA SER A 145 -3.28 -14.29 7.01
C SER A 145 -3.10 -12.80 6.86
N PHE A 146 -3.16 -12.06 7.96
CA PHE A 146 -2.88 -10.62 8.01
C PHE A 146 -1.76 -10.30 8.98
N SER A 147 -0.92 -9.35 8.58
CA SER A 147 0.11 -8.75 9.43
C SER A 147 -0.03 -7.24 9.40
N PHE A 148 0.19 -6.60 10.53
CA PHE A 148 0.23 -5.14 10.62
C PHE A 148 1.63 -4.69 11.02
N LEU A 149 2.12 -3.66 10.32
CA LEU A 149 3.29 -2.91 10.75
C LEU A 149 2.97 -1.42 10.72
N GLY A 150 3.22 -0.75 11.83
CA GLY A 150 3.08 0.70 11.94
C GLY A 150 4.08 1.28 12.92
N VAL A 151 4.74 2.37 12.54
CA VAL A 151 5.69 3.09 13.37
C VAL A 151 5.28 4.55 13.46
N SER A 152 5.32 5.08 14.67
CA SER A 152 5.11 6.50 14.96
C SER A 152 6.34 7.04 15.68
N PHE A 153 6.84 8.15 15.20
CA PHE A 153 8.00 8.84 15.79
C PHE A 153 7.50 9.91 16.75
N ALA A 154 8.04 9.89 17.97
CA ALA A 154 7.72 10.90 18.98
C ALA A 154 8.34 12.25 18.61
N GLY A 155 7.65 13.35 18.96
CA GLY A 155 8.08 14.71 18.66
C GLY A 155 7.46 15.30 17.43
N ALA A 156 8.19 16.14 16.69
CA ALA A 156 7.70 16.77 15.46
C ALA A 156 7.58 15.73 14.33
N PRO A 157 6.62 15.90 13.41
CA PRO A 157 6.55 15.07 12.21
C PRO A 157 7.86 15.09 11.43
N ALA A 158 8.39 13.93 11.09
CA ALA A 158 9.71 13.81 10.49
C ALA A 158 9.76 12.92 9.24
N VAL A 159 8.75 12.10 9.00
CA VAL A 159 8.72 11.14 7.89
C VAL A 159 8.28 11.85 6.61
N ALA A 160 9.19 11.98 5.65
CA ALA A 160 8.92 12.57 4.34
C ALA A 160 8.49 11.53 3.30
N ARG A 161 9.00 10.30 3.44
CA ARG A 161 8.63 9.16 2.59
C ARG A 161 8.83 7.85 3.33
N VAL A 162 8.19 6.82 2.84
CA VAL A 162 8.44 5.44 3.24
C VAL A 162 8.75 4.59 2.01
N SER A 163 9.65 3.63 2.16
CA SER A 163 9.89 2.58 1.17
C SER A 163 9.27 1.30 1.72
N VAL A 164 8.31 0.75 1.00
CA VAL A 164 7.62 -0.48 1.35
C VAL A 164 8.15 -1.60 0.46
N ARG A 165 8.57 -2.68 1.06
CA ARG A 165 8.90 -3.92 0.36
C ARG A 165 7.89 -4.98 0.76
N SER A 166 7.23 -5.57 -0.22
CA SER A 166 6.31 -6.68 -0.03
C SER A 166 6.72 -7.79 -0.99
N ARG A 167 7.27 -8.88 -0.45
CA ARG A 167 7.62 -10.06 -1.24
C ARG A 167 6.71 -11.19 -0.81
N PRO A 168 5.93 -11.76 -1.73
CA PRO A 168 5.13 -12.94 -1.43
C PRO A 168 6.05 -14.10 -1.03
N SER A 169 5.50 -15.06 -0.32
CA SER A 169 6.13 -16.34 -0.08
C SER A 169 6.27 -17.11 -1.40
N PRO A 170 7.29 -17.95 -1.56
CA PRO A 170 7.48 -18.74 -2.77
C PRO A 170 6.36 -19.74 -3.00
#